data_1006986b917ee0c13e79dfd5a3632976
#
_entry.id   1006986b917ee0c13e79dfd5a3632976
#
_cell.length_a   1.000
_cell.length_b   1.000
_cell.length_c   1.000
_cell.angle_alpha   90.00
_cell.angle_beta   90.00
_cell.angle_gamma   90.00
#
_symmetry.space_group_name_H-M   'P 1'
#
loop_
_entity.id
_entity.type
_entity.pdbx_description
1 polymer ?
#
loop_
_entity_poly.entity_id
_entity_poly.type
_entity_poly.pdbx_seq_one_letter_code
_entity_poly.pdbx_strand_id
1 'polypeptide(L)'
;MELFKDVVPKTAENFRQLCTGEYRIKDIPQGFKNCQFHRDFMIQGGDFLKGDGTGATSIYGDKFPDENFQLKHSSAGLLSMANSGPNTNGSQFFITCAKCDFLDGKHVVFGRVIDGLLVLRKIENVPTGANNKPRMPVIVSECGEM
;
A
#
# COMPACT_ATOMS: atom_id res chain seq x y z
N MET A 1 -6.71 -1.18 10.14
CA MET A 1 -7.07 -1.56 8.75
C MET A 1 -7.66 -2.95 8.75
N GLU A 2 -8.61 -3.20 7.88
CA GLU A 2 -9.21 -4.52 7.65
C GLU A 2 -8.77 -5.01 6.27
N LEU A 3 -8.35 -6.26 6.17
CA LEU A 3 -7.96 -6.88 4.91
C LEU A 3 -9.07 -7.80 4.40
N PHE A 4 -9.36 -7.73 3.12
CA PHE A 4 -10.42 -8.50 2.47
C PHE A 4 -9.93 -9.89 2.04
N LYS A 5 -9.46 -10.68 3.00
CA LYS A 5 -8.90 -12.01 2.73
C LYS A 5 -9.87 -12.99 2.08
N ASP A 6 -11.17 -12.78 2.23
CA ASP A 6 -12.19 -13.64 1.62
C ASP A 6 -12.33 -13.38 0.12
N VAL A 7 -12.00 -12.19 -0.34
CA VAL A 7 -12.07 -11.78 -1.74
C VAL A 7 -10.71 -11.91 -2.44
N VAL A 8 -9.65 -11.45 -1.79
CA VAL A 8 -8.29 -11.41 -2.34
C VAL A 8 -7.27 -11.98 -1.32
N PRO A 9 -7.32 -13.29 -1.06
CA PRO A 9 -6.51 -13.91 -0.01
C PRO A 9 -5.00 -13.74 -0.22
N LYS A 10 -4.50 -13.84 -1.44
CA LYS A 10 -3.07 -13.71 -1.75
C LYS A 10 -2.57 -12.28 -1.58
N THR A 11 -3.31 -11.32 -2.06
CA THR A 11 -2.98 -9.91 -1.94
C THR A 11 -3.03 -9.46 -0.48
N ALA A 12 -4.05 -9.89 0.26
CA ALA A 12 -4.18 -9.65 1.69
C ALA A 12 -3.01 -10.25 2.49
N GLU A 13 -2.62 -11.48 2.19
CA GLU A 13 -1.52 -12.16 2.87
C GLU A 13 -0.17 -11.49 2.63
N ASN A 14 0.09 -11.02 1.42
CA ASN A 14 1.27 -10.24 1.10
C ASN A 14 1.38 -9.01 2.01
N PHE A 15 0.33 -8.23 2.10
CA PHE A 15 0.30 -7.04 2.96
C PHE A 15 0.44 -7.40 4.44
N ARG A 16 -0.25 -8.43 4.90
CA ARG A 16 -0.20 -8.88 6.30
C ARG A 16 1.23 -9.24 6.72
N GLN A 17 1.93 -10.07 5.96
CA GLN A 17 3.30 -10.48 6.29
C GLN A 17 4.29 -9.32 6.23
N LEU A 18 4.08 -8.35 5.35
CA LEU A 18 4.91 -7.15 5.29
C LEU A 18 4.61 -6.18 6.44
N CYS A 19 3.43 -6.26 7.06
CA CYS A 19 3.13 -5.55 8.31
C CYS A 19 3.79 -6.21 9.52
N THR A 20 3.81 -7.54 9.59
CA THR A 20 4.32 -8.30 10.75
C THR A 20 5.83 -8.51 10.71
N GLY A 21 6.45 -8.41 9.53
CA GLY A 21 7.86 -8.76 9.34
C GLY A 21 8.12 -10.26 9.29
N GLU A 22 7.08 -11.07 9.08
CA GLU A 22 7.23 -12.53 8.95
C GLU A 22 8.00 -12.94 7.70
N TYR A 23 7.86 -12.17 6.61
CA TYR A 23 8.63 -12.41 5.41
C TYR A 23 10.10 -12.03 5.64
N ARG A 24 11.01 -12.94 5.31
CA ARG A 24 12.44 -12.77 5.55
C ARG A 24 13.25 -13.06 4.31
N ILE A 25 14.29 -12.26 4.09
CA ILE A 25 15.33 -12.53 3.09
C ILE A 25 16.64 -12.71 3.86
N LYS A 26 17.28 -13.86 3.75
CA LYS A 26 18.51 -14.20 4.49
C LYS A 26 18.36 -13.92 6.00
N ASP A 27 17.25 -14.38 6.57
CA ASP A 27 16.88 -14.21 7.99
C ASP A 27 16.62 -12.76 8.45
N ILE A 28 16.66 -11.80 7.55
CA ILE A 28 16.35 -10.39 7.83
C ILE A 28 14.87 -10.14 7.55
N PRO A 29 14.08 -9.70 8.55
CA PRO A 29 12.68 -9.33 8.34
C PRO A 29 12.54 -8.24 7.28
N GLN A 30 11.57 -8.42 6.39
CA GLN A 30 11.21 -7.45 5.36
C GLN A 30 9.82 -6.90 5.65
N GLY A 31 9.61 -5.61 5.44
CA GLY A 31 8.30 -5.04 5.63
C GLY A 31 8.27 -3.52 5.73
N PHE A 32 7.11 -3.02 6.17
CA PHE A 32 6.77 -1.61 6.10
C PHE A 32 7.31 -0.75 7.26
N LYS A 33 7.85 -1.34 8.30
CA LYS A 33 8.42 -0.57 9.41
C LYS A 33 9.53 0.37 8.90
N ASN A 34 9.47 1.63 9.27
CA ASN A 34 10.34 2.72 8.81
C ASN A 34 10.19 3.10 7.32
N CYS A 35 9.21 2.53 6.61
CA CYS A 35 8.92 2.90 5.24
C CYS A 35 8.29 4.30 5.19
N GLN A 36 8.63 5.08 4.17
CA GLN A 36 8.06 6.41 3.98
C GLN A 36 6.82 6.36 3.09
N PHE A 37 5.88 7.26 3.39
CA PHE A 37 4.78 7.56 2.50
C PHE A 37 5.14 8.65 1.50
N HIS A 38 4.68 8.48 0.28
CA HIS A 38 4.68 9.50 -0.76
C HIS A 38 3.26 10.01 -0.96
N ARG A 39 3.14 11.26 -1.36
CA ARG A 39 1.84 11.85 -1.65
C ARG A 39 1.80 12.25 -3.12
N ASP A 40 0.80 11.74 -3.81
CA ASP A 40 0.34 12.25 -5.07
C ASP A 40 -1.13 12.67 -4.88
N PHE A 41 -2.05 12.36 -5.78
CA PHE A 41 -3.49 12.50 -5.52
C PHE A 41 -4.01 11.43 -4.52
N MET A 42 -3.17 10.50 -4.10
CA MET A 42 -3.41 9.47 -3.09
C MET A 42 -2.21 9.38 -2.14
N ILE A 43 -2.40 8.70 -1.01
CA ILE A 43 -1.33 8.37 -0.07
C ILE A 43 -0.72 7.05 -0.52
N GLN A 44 0.52 7.08 -0.99
CA GLN A 44 1.23 5.89 -1.48
C GLN A 44 2.36 5.51 -0.54
N GLY A 45 2.53 4.22 -0.29
CA GLY A 45 3.60 3.68 0.54
C GLY A 45 4.02 2.28 0.12
N GLY A 46 4.90 1.69 0.91
CA GLY A 46 5.28 0.29 0.74
C GLY A 46 6.55 0.02 -0.05
N ASP A 47 7.25 1.03 -0.55
CA ASP A 47 8.59 0.84 -1.14
C ASP A 47 9.66 0.84 -0.05
N PHE A 48 9.82 -0.30 0.62
CA PHE A 48 10.85 -0.46 1.64
C PHE A 48 12.23 -0.85 1.08
N LEU A 49 12.32 -1.12 -0.22
CA LEU A 49 13.60 -1.47 -0.87
C LEU A 49 14.41 -0.23 -1.22
N LYS A 50 13.78 0.74 -1.86
CA LYS A 50 14.45 1.92 -2.42
C LYS A 50 13.94 3.24 -1.84
N GLY A 51 12.68 3.29 -1.44
CA GLY A 51 12.05 4.47 -0.87
C GLY A 51 11.75 5.59 -1.87
N ASP A 52 11.92 5.34 -3.17
CA ASP A 52 11.71 6.31 -4.26
C ASP A 52 10.50 5.99 -5.16
N GLY A 53 9.76 4.92 -4.82
CA GLY A 53 8.62 4.45 -5.60
C GLY A 53 8.95 3.49 -6.73
N THR A 54 10.21 3.09 -6.90
CA THR A 54 10.64 2.17 -7.95
C THR A 54 10.91 0.75 -7.45
N GLY A 55 10.91 0.53 -6.14
CA GLY A 55 11.10 -0.79 -5.55
C GLY A 55 9.92 -1.71 -5.80
N ALA A 56 10.19 -2.95 -6.22
CA ALA A 56 9.17 -3.95 -6.45
C ALA A 56 9.62 -5.29 -5.89
N THR A 57 8.93 -5.76 -4.87
CA THR A 57 9.09 -7.10 -4.31
C THR A 57 7.79 -7.50 -3.62
N SER A 58 7.61 -8.79 -3.41
CA SER A 58 6.49 -9.33 -2.65
C SER A 58 6.95 -10.52 -1.81
N ILE A 59 6.08 -11.05 -0.98
CA ILE A 59 6.36 -12.30 -0.25
C ILE A 59 6.47 -13.51 -1.18
N TYR A 60 6.05 -13.35 -2.43
CA TYR A 60 6.11 -14.39 -3.47
C TYR A 60 7.42 -14.31 -4.29
N GLY A 61 8.35 -13.46 -3.89
CA GLY A 61 9.66 -13.26 -4.51
C GLY A 61 9.75 -11.96 -5.27
N ASP A 62 9.11 -11.86 -6.41
CA ASP A 62 9.07 -10.68 -7.27
C ASP A 62 7.62 -10.17 -7.39
N LYS A 63 7.22 -9.73 -8.55
CA LYS A 63 5.86 -9.29 -8.86
C LYS A 63 4.90 -10.47 -8.88
N PHE A 64 3.64 -10.22 -8.54
CA PHE A 64 2.59 -11.25 -8.59
C PHE A 64 1.37 -10.74 -9.36
N PRO A 65 0.57 -11.69 -9.91
CA PRO A 65 -0.58 -11.34 -10.76
C PRO A 65 -1.66 -10.58 -10.02
N ASP A 66 -2.47 -9.84 -10.79
CA ASP A 66 -3.73 -9.26 -10.30
C ASP A 66 -4.68 -10.39 -9.92
N GLU A 67 -5.07 -10.45 -8.66
CA GLU A 67 -5.86 -11.56 -8.13
C GLU A 67 -7.30 -11.52 -8.67
N ASN A 68 -7.97 -10.39 -8.52
CA ASN A 68 -9.25 -10.05 -9.16
C ASN A 68 -9.54 -8.56 -9.02
N PHE A 69 -10.60 -8.09 -9.67
CA PHE A 69 -11.07 -6.71 -9.63
C PHE A 69 -12.53 -6.61 -9.17
N GLN A 70 -12.96 -7.49 -8.29
CA GLN A 70 -14.34 -7.52 -7.79
C GLN A 70 -14.69 -6.25 -7.03
N LEU A 71 -13.77 -5.74 -6.22
CA LEU A 71 -13.97 -4.53 -5.43
C LEU A 71 -13.56 -3.29 -6.22
N LYS A 72 -14.34 -2.23 -6.04
CA LYS A 72 -14.19 -0.96 -6.74
C LYS A 72 -13.66 0.11 -5.82
N HIS A 73 -13.04 1.15 -6.38
CA HIS A 73 -12.54 2.32 -5.64
C HIS A 73 -13.69 3.29 -5.35
N SER A 74 -14.67 2.84 -4.58
CA SER A 74 -15.97 3.50 -4.40
C SER A 74 -16.00 4.60 -3.35
N SER A 75 -14.95 4.71 -2.52
CA SER A 75 -14.90 5.66 -1.41
C SER A 75 -13.48 5.96 -0.98
N ALA A 76 -13.30 6.94 -0.10
CA ALA A 76 -12.05 7.18 0.61
C ALA A 76 -11.73 6.06 1.60
N GLY A 77 -10.45 5.86 1.90
CA GLY A 77 -9.98 4.93 2.91
C GLY A 77 -9.84 3.49 2.43
N LEU A 78 -9.88 3.24 1.13
CA LEU A 78 -9.63 1.92 0.57
C LEU A 78 -8.14 1.69 0.34
N LEU A 79 -7.68 0.47 0.63
CA LEU A 79 -6.33 -0.01 0.34
C LEU A 79 -6.33 -0.69 -1.02
N SER A 80 -5.43 -0.27 -1.88
CA SER A 80 -5.31 -0.78 -3.24
C SER A 80 -3.85 -0.94 -3.64
N MET A 81 -3.55 -1.91 -4.50
CA MET A 81 -2.18 -2.17 -4.94
C MET A 81 -1.71 -1.18 -5.98
N ALA A 82 -0.55 -0.58 -5.75
CA ALA A 82 0.18 0.11 -6.79
C ALA A 82 0.81 -0.91 -7.74
N ASN A 83 0.95 -0.54 -9.01
CA ASN A 83 1.56 -1.41 -10.02
C ASN A 83 2.17 -0.58 -11.16
N SER A 84 2.87 -1.26 -12.06
CA SER A 84 3.47 -0.71 -13.27
C SER A 84 2.84 -1.30 -14.53
N GLY A 85 1.58 -1.64 -14.48
CA GLY A 85 0.81 -2.31 -15.52
C GLY A 85 0.20 -3.63 -15.04
N PRO A 86 -0.45 -4.38 -15.91
CA PRO A 86 -1.09 -5.65 -15.54
C PRO A 86 -0.12 -6.65 -14.90
N ASN A 87 -0.57 -7.31 -13.83
CA ASN A 87 0.16 -8.40 -13.17
C ASN A 87 1.55 -8.01 -12.64
N THR A 88 1.68 -6.80 -12.10
CA THR A 88 2.96 -6.29 -11.57
C THR A 88 2.85 -5.83 -10.11
N ASN A 89 2.04 -6.51 -9.30
CA ASN A 89 1.91 -6.21 -7.88
C ASN A 89 3.17 -6.59 -7.10
N GLY A 90 3.58 -5.74 -6.20
CA GLY A 90 4.74 -5.96 -5.33
C GLY A 90 4.41 -5.67 -3.86
N SER A 91 5.13 -4.75 -3.26
CA SER A 91 4.88 -4.29 -1.88
C SER A 91 4.17 -2.94 -1.83
N GLN A 92 4.21 -2.16 -2.90
CA GLN A 92 3.66 -0.81 -2.90
C GLN A 92 2.14 -0.82 -2.93
N PHE A 93 1.56 0.06 -2.17
CA PHE A 93 0.11 0.25 -2.06
C PHE A 93 -0.23 1.73 -1.96
N PHE A 94 -1.50 2.04 -2.16
CA PHE A 94 -2.01 3.37 -1.89
C PHE A 94 -3.31 3.29 -1.08
N ILE A 95 -3.62 4.40 -0.43
CA ILE A 95 -4.87 4.60 0.29
C ILE A 95 -5.64 5.69 -0.42
N THR A 96 -6.88 5.41 -0.80
CA THR A 96 -7.71 6.38 -1.50
C THR A 96 -8.13 7.52 -0.57
N CYS A 97 -8.09 8.74 -1.07
CA CYS A 97 -8.56 9.93 -0.37
C CYS A 97 -9.97 10.35 -0.79
N ALA A 98 -10.46 9.76 -1.88
CA ALA A 98 -11.80 9.97 -2.44
C ALA A 98 -12.19 8.77 -3.31
N LYS A 99 -13.39 8.80 -3.88
CA LYS A 99 -13.80 7.86 -4.91
C LYS A 99 -12.88 7.99 -6.13
N CYS A 100 -12.39 6.85 -6.66
CA CYS A 100 -11.41 6.79 -7.75
C CYS A 100 -11.81 5.72 -8.76
N ASP A 101 -12.99 5.84 -9.37
CA ASP A 101 -13.52 4.84 -10.31
C ASP A 101 -12.67 4.66 -11.58
N PHE A 102 -11.86 5.64 -11.94
CA PHE A 102 -10.89 5.51 -13.04
C PHE A 102 -9.78 4.48 -12.78
N LEU A 103 -9.63 3.99 -11.55
CA LEU A 103 -8.67 2.94 -11.18
C LEU A 103 -9.30 1.53 -11.21
N ASP A 104 -10.61 1.44 -11.34
CA ASP A 104 -11.32 0.16 -11.35
C ASP A 104 -10.87 -0.71 -12.53
N GLY A 105 -10.65 -1.99 -12.26
CA GLY A 105 -10.15 -2.93 -13.26
C GLY A 105 -8.65 -2.80 -13.59
N LYS A 106 -7.93 -1.91 -12.91
CA LYS A 106 -6.48 -1.67 -13.11
C LYS A 106 -5.67 -1.92 -11.85
N HIS A 107 -6.26 -1.68 -10.69
CA HIS A 107 -5.62 -1.85 -9.38
C HIS A 107 -6.50 -2.72 -8.48
N VAL A 108 -5.88 -3.65 -7.76
CA VAL A 108 -6.58 -4.60 -6.89
C VAL A 108 -6.85 -3.95 -5.54
N VAL A 109 -8.12 -3.76 -5.20
CA VAL A 109 -8.55 -3.31 -3.87
C VAL A 109 -8.49 -4.50 -2.92
N PHE A 110 -7.80 -4.37 -1.78
CA PHE A 110 -7.57 -5.50 -0.88
C PHE A 110 -7.88 -5.21 0.60
N GLY A 111 -8.27 -4.00 0.95
CA GLY A 111 -8.59 -3.65 2.33
C GLY A 111 -9.20 -2.28 2.49
N ARG A 112 -9.44 -1.91 3.73
CA ARG A 112 -9.96 -0.58 4.10
C ARG A 112 -9.41 -0.13 5.44
N VAL A 113 -9.37 1.18 5.63
CA VAL A 113 -9.09 1.81 6.92
C VAL A 113 -10.37 1.78 7.76
N ILE A 114 -10.30 1.18 8.95
CA ILE A 114 -11.43 1.10 9.89
C ILE A 114 -11.34 2.13 11.01
N ASP A 115 -10.15 2.67 11.26
CA ASP A 115 -9.91 3.73 12.24
C ASP A 115 -8.74 4.60 11.77
N GLY A 116 -8.71 5.86 12.19
CA GLY A 116 -7.63 6.78 11.83
C GLY A 116 -7.83 7.56 10.53
N LEU A 117 -9.06 7.71 10.02
CA LEU A 117 -9.34 8.54 8.84
C LEU A 117 -8.87 9.98 9.01
N LEU A 118 -8.92 10.52 10.23
CA LEU A 118 -8.41 11.86 10.52
C LEU A 118 -6.89 11.93 10.31
N VAL A 119 -6.17 10.86 10.64
CA VAL A 119 -4.72 10.76 10.38
C VAL A 119 -4.44 10.79 8.88
N LEU A 120 -5.23 10.07 8.10
CA LEU A 120 -5.13 10.11 6.63
C LEU A 120 -5.33 11.52 6.08
N ARG A 121 -6.33 12.25 6.61
CA ARG A 121 -6.55 13.64 6.22
C ARG A 121 -5.37 14.54 6.56
N LYS A 122 -4.71 14.31 7.69
CA LYS A 122 -3.49 15.03 8.06
C LYS A 122 -2.33 14.71 7.09
N ILE A 123 -2.14 13.46 6.72
CA ILE A 123 -1.13 13.05 5.75
C ILE A 123 -1.42 13.66 4.38
N GLU A 124 -2.67 13.62 3.95
CA GLU A 124 -3.12 14.24 2.69
C GLU A 124 -2.80 15.73 2.61
N ASN A 125 -2.81 16.42 3.74
CA ASN A 125 -2.57 17.86 3.82
C ASN A 125 -1.12 18.25 4.11
N VAL A 126 -0.21 17.29 4.27
CA VAL A 126 1.23 17.61 4.44
C VAL A 126 1.75 18.30 3.17
N PRO A 127 2.42 19.48 3.29
CA PRO A 127 3.01 20.15 2.14
C PRO A 127 4.00 19.24 1.40
N THR A 128 3.97 19.28 0.08
CA THR A 128 4.86 18.50 -0.78
C THR A 128 5.92 19.39 -1.43
N GLY A 129 7.07 18.80 -1.73
CA GLY A 129 8.14 19.42 -2.51
C GLY A 129 8.23 18.80 -3.91
N ALA A 130 9.47 18.73 -4.44
CA ALA A 130 9.75 18.11 -5.73
C ALA A 130 9.28 16.64 -5.75
N ASN A 131 8.74 16.20 -6.90
CA ASN A 131 8.23 14.83 -7.11
C ASN A 131 7.12 14.40 -6.13
N ASN A 132 6.29 15.35 -5.67
CA ASN A 132 5.21 15.13 -4.71
C ASN A 132 5.66 14.47 -3.39
N LYS A 133 6.95 14.58 -3.06
CA LYS A 133 7.48 14.07 -1.80
C LYS A 133 7.07 15.00 -0.66
N PRO A 134 6.52 14.46 0.44
CA PRO A 134 6.20 15.29 1.61
C PRO A 134 7.43 16.04 2.11
N ARG A 135 7.29 17.33 2.40
CA ARG A 135 8.40 18.14 2.95
C ARG A 135 8.82 17.69 4.34
N MET A 136 7.87 17.15 5.10
CA MET A 136 8.16 16.43 6.34
C MET A 136 7.95 14.95 6.09
N PRO A 137 8.94 14.08 6.38
CA PRO A 137 8.78 12.65 6.19
C PRO A 137 7.61 12.11 6.99
N VAL A 138 6.75 11.32 6.34
CA VAL A 138 5.68 10.55 6.97
C VAL A 138 6.14 9.10 6.96
N ILE A 139 6.38 8.54 8.12
CA ILE A 139 7.05 7.25 8.28
C ILE A 139 6.13 6.29 9.04
N VAL A 140 6.13 5.02 8.64
CA VAL A 140 5.50 3.95 9.41
C VAL A 140 6.38 3.66 10.63
N SER A 141 6.02 4.19 11.78
CA SER A 141 6.77 3.97 13.03
C SER A 141 6.59 2.56 13.56
N GLU A 142 5.38 2.05 13.52
CA GLU A 142 5.02 0.70 13.93
C GLU A 142 3.98 0.11 12.98
N CYS A 143 4.06 -1.18 12.74
CA CYS A 143 3.08 -1.96 12.00
C CYS A 143 3.08 -3.40 12.50
N GLY A 144 1.95 -4.08 12.34
CA GLY A 144 1.76 -5.44 12.81
C GLY A 144 0.34 -5.92 12.58
N GLU A 145 -0.01 -7.03 13.18
CA GLU A 145 -1.34 -7.65 13.14
C GLU A 145 -1.91 -7.70 14.56
N MET A 146 -3.21 -7.43 14.66
CA MET A 146 -3.96 -7.58 15.92
C MET A 146 -4.79 -8.84 15.91
#